data_551db9c244cab69c1079b356cf6348b3
#
_entry.id   551db9c244cab69c1079b356cf6348b3
#
_cell.length_a   1.000
_cell.length_b   1.000
_cell.length_c   1.000
_cell.angle_alpha   90.00
_cell.angle_beta   90.00
_cell.angle_gamma   90.00
#
_symmetry.space_group_name_H-M   'P 1'
#
loop_
_entity.id
_entity.type
_entity.pdbx_description
1 polymer ?
#
loop_
_entity_poly.entity_id
_entity_poly.type
_entity_poly.pdbx_seq_one_letter_code
_entity_poly.pdbx_strand_id
1 'polypeptide(L)'
;QPRRNLEVVTRFAPDRRYMGWRNLTDKSNRSYFGLKFGFSTIPNELVPFDYDTFAAFPGEVEAVVTNLNTGKADYLAVPRRDKESVVLQASCAMPLLFPIYEIDGQPYLDGGIGDSIPWRRGLEKCDRVIVVLTRPRSYRRRPERMMKLIRKRYRDYPKFVAAMEHRAEVYNRDRAAMFQAEREGKLLVIAPRSTLGVARTERNTEKLRLLWAEGYQTAVDRMEEIRDYLRG
;
A
#
# COMPACT_ATOMS: atom_id res chain seq x y z
N GLN A 1 -7.16 -9.65 11.61
CA GLN A 1 -8.61 -9.78 11.22
C GLN A 1 -8.79 -10.14 9.73
N PRO A 2 -8.30 -11.30 9.23
CA PRO A 2 -8.37 -11.63 7.79
C PRO A 2 -9.80 -11.67 7.24
N ARG A 3 -10.75 -12.20 8.02
CA ARG A 3 -12.19 -12.28 7.64
C ARG A 3 -12.82 -10.89 7.49
N ARG A 4 -12.45 -9.95 8.39
CA ARG A 4 -12.90 -8.56 8.30
C ARG A 4 -12.45 -7.91 6.98
N ASN A 5 -11.19 -8.11 6.60
CA ASN A 5 -10.68 -7.57 5.33
C ASN A 5 -11.41 -8.14 4.12
N LEU A 6 -11.71 -9.45 4.12
CA LEU A 6 -12.52 -10.07 3.07
C LEU A 6 -13.92 -9.46 3.00
N GLU A 7 -14.58 -9.29 4.16
CA GLU A 7 -15.90 -8.65 4.23
C GLU A 7 -15.87 -7.24 3.65
N VAL A 8 -14.94 -6.40 4.10
CA VAL A 8 -14.79 -5.01 3.63
C VAL A 8 -14.62 -4.98 2.10
N VAL A 9 -13.68 -5.76 1.57
CA VAL A 9 -13.39 -5.75 0.13
C VAL A 9 -14.58 -6.26 -0.68
N THR A 10 -15.21 -7.38 -0.29
CA THR A 10 -16.31 -7.96 -1.05
C THR A 10 -17.63 -7.17 -0.92
N ARG A 11 -17.87 -6.52 0.21
CA ARG A 11 -19.07 -5.73 0.45
C ARG A 11 -19.01 -4.36 -0.22
N PHE A 12 -17.86 -3.71 -0.20
CA PHE A 12 -17.75 -2.31 -0.60
C PHE A 12 -17.02 -2.06 -1.92
N ALA A 13 -16.29 -3.02 -2.50
CA ALA A 13 -15.69 -2.82 -3.82
C ALA A 13 -16.74 -2.47 -4.92
N PRO A 14 -17.94 -3.06 -4.96
CA PRO A 14 -18.98 -2.66 -5.91
C PRO A 14 -19.72 -1.37 -5.53
N ASP A 15 -19.57 -0.87 -4.29
CA ASP A 15 -20.30 0.30 -3.80
C ASP A 15 -19.80 1.59 -4.49
N ARG A 16 -20.73 2.36 -5.05
CA ARG A 16 -20.40 3.61 -5.74
C ARG A 16 -19.89 4.71 -4.81
N ARG A 17 -20.17 4.62 -3.50
CA ARG A 17 -19.61 5.52 -2.49
C ARG A 17 -18.13 5.25 -2.28
N TYR A 18 -17.69 3.99 -2.41
CA TYR A 18 -16.29 3.61 -2.28
C TYR A 18 -15.48 3.99 -3.53
N MET A 19 -15.99 3.69 -4.75
CA MET A 19 -15.35 4.02 -6.03
C MET A 19 -16.39 4.53 -7.03
N GLY A 20 -16.24 5.75 -7.53
CA GLY A 20 -17.17 6.28 -8.54
C GLY A 20 -16.84 7.68 -9.02
N TRP A 21 -17.34 8.02 -10.23
CA TRP A 21 -17.16 9.32 -10.85
C TRP A 21 -17.77 10.47 -10.02
N ARG A 22 -18.85 10.20 -9.28
CA ARG A 22 -19.48 11.20 -8.40
C ARG A 22 -18.54 11.70 -7.32
N ASN A 23 -17.61 10.87 -6.86
CA ASN A 23 -16.62 11.26 -5.86
C ASN A 23 -15.66 12.35 -6.37
N LEU A 24 -15.43 12.46 -7.69
CA LEU A 24 -14.61 13.52 -8.30
C LEU A 24 -15.30 14.88 -8.30
N THR A 25 -16.64 14.91 -8.34
CA THR A 25 -17.43 16.14 -8.35
C THR A 25 -17.68 16.67 -6.93
N ASP A 26 -17.45 15.88 -5.92
CA ASP A 26 -17.52 16.28 -4.52
C ASP A 26 -16.28 17.12 -4.16
N LYS A 27 -16.49 18.40 -3.86
CA LYS A 27 -15.42 19.35 -3.52
C LYS A 27 -14.66 18.97 -2.25
N SER A 28 -15.29 18.25 -1.34
CA SER A 28 -14.67 17.78 -0.10
C SER A 28 -13.82 16.52 -0.28
N ASN A 29 -14.09 15.73 -1.33
CA ASN A 29 -13.43 14.46 -1.61
C ASN A 29 -12.30 14.57 -2.64
N ARG A 30 -12.55 15.22 -3.79
CA ARG A 30 -11.59 15.45 -4.91
C ARG A 30 -10.79 14.21 -5.35
N SER A 31 -11.38 13.03 -5.23
CA SER A 31 -10.77 11.74 -5.54
C SER A 31 -11.80 10.83 -6.21
N TYR A 32 -11.36 9.89 -7.06
CA TYR A 32 -12.23 8.83 -7.59
C TYR A 32 -12.72 7.89 -6.48
N PHE A 33 -11.95 7.76 -5.42
CA PHE A 33 -12.30 6.98 -4.22
C PHE A 33 -13.01 7.89 -3.22
N GLY A 34 -14.04 7.35 -2.55
CA GLY A 34 -14.70 8.04 -1.43
C GLY A 34 -13.84 7.98 -0.19
N LEU A 35 -13.03 9.02 0.05
CA LEU A 35 -12.02 9.01 1.11
C LEU A 35 -12.64 8.88 2.49
N LYS A 36 -13.60 9.75 2.82
CA LYS A 36 -14.34 9.66 4.09
C LYS A 36 -15.05 8.31 4.23
N PHE A 37 -15.68 7.83 3.16
CA PHE A 37 -16.38 6.54 3.18
C PHE A 37 -15.41 5.39 3.47
N GLY A 38 -14.27 5.33 2.74
CA GLY A 38 -13.29 4.24 2.86
C GLY A 38 -12.50 4.24 4.17
N PHE A 39 -12.05 5.42 4.61
CA PHE A 39 -11.12 5.55 5.73
C PHE A 39 -11.77 5.94 7.07
N SER A 40 -13.02 6.40 7.06
CA SER A 40 -13.74 6.76 8.29
C SER A 40 -15.03 5.97 8.44
N THR A 41 -15.99 6.07 7.51
CA THR A 41 -17.32 5.43 7.66
C THR A 41 -17.21 3.90 7.73
N ILE A 42 -16.46 3.26 6.84
CA ILE A 42 -16.31 1.78 6.87
C ILE A 42 -15.68 1.32 8.18
N PRO A 43 -14.48 1.80 8.59
CA PRO A 43 -13.79 1.27 9.78
C PRO A 43 -14.38 1.75 11.11
N ASN A 44 -15.16 2.82 11.15
CA ASN A 44 -15.71 3.33 12.40
C ASN A 44 -17.19 2.96 12.63
N GLU A 45 -17.95 2.71 11.54
CA GLU A 45 -19.40 2.56 11.63
C GLU A 45 -19.92 1.25 11.03
N LEU A 46 -19.48 0.89 9.81
CA LEU A 46 -20.09 -0.19 9.04
C LEU A 46 -19.47 -1.57 9.29
N VAL A 47 -18.15 -1.62 9.44
CA VAL A 47 -17.36 -2.81 9.78
C VAL A 47 -16.25 -2.36 10.73
N PRO A 48 -16.56 -2.19 12.01
CA PRO A 48 -15.65 -1.56 12.96
C PRO A 48 -14.25 -2.20 13.00
N PHE A 49 -13.25 -1.34 13.05
CA PHE A 49 -11.87 -1.76 13.28
C PHE A 49 -11.61 -1.82 14.78
N ASP A 50 -10.92 -2.85 15.22
CA ASP A 50 -10.58 -3.05 16.63
C ASP A 50 -9.38 -2.16 17.01
N TYR A 51 -9.68 -0.91 17.34
CA TYR A 51 -8.67 0.08 17.74
C TYR A 51 -8.01 -0.27 19.08
N ASP A 52 -8.71 -0.97 19.97
CA ASP A 52 -8.16 -1.30 21.28
C ASP A 52 -7.11 -2.40 21.17
N THR A 53 -7.38 -3.47 20.42
CA THR A 53 -6.38 -4.47 20.09
C THR A 53 -5.19 -3.85 19.34
N PHE A 54 -5.45 -2.94 18.41
CA PHE A 54 -4.38 -2.24 17.69
C PHE A 54 -3.55 -1.34 18.62
N ALA A 55 -4.18 -0.63 19.55
CA ALA A 55 -3.50 0.20 20.53
C ALA A 55 -2.66 -0.61 21.51
N ALA A 56 -3.12 -1.81 21.88
CA ALA A 56 -2.42 -2.74 22.77
C ALA A 56 -1.27 -3.52 22.08
N PHE A 57 -1.18 -3.49 20.76
CA PHE A 57 -0.10 -4.17 20.03
C PHE A 57 1.26 -3.57 20.38
N PRO A 58 2.23 -4.36 20.90
CA PRO A 58 3.49 -3.85 21.44
C PRO A 58 4.52 -3.46 20.36
N GLY A 59 4.33 -3.94 19.12
CA GLY A 59 5.25 -3.65 18.01
C GLY A 59 5.02 -2.26 17.40
N GLU A 60 5.92 -1.79 16.57
CA GLU A 60 5.77 -0.58 15.77
C GLU A 60 4.99 -0.84 14.48
N VAL A 61 4.24 0.15 14.03
CA VAL A 61 3.58 0.13 12.72
C VAL A 61 3.91 1.43 12.01
N GLU A 62 4.64 1.31 10.91
CA GLU A 62 5.01 2.44 10.04
C GLU A 62 4.26 2.35 8.70
N ALA A 63 3.87 3.49 8.17
CA ALA A 63 3.39 3.61 6.79
C ALA A 63 4.39 4.42 5.97
N VAL A 64 4.68 3.93 4.77
CA VAL A 64 5.57 4.64 3.85
C VAL A 64 4.78 5.72 3.13
N VAL A 65 5.32 6.92 3.07
CA VAL A 65 4.79 8.05 2.30
C VAL A 65 5.91 8.63 1.45
N THR A 66 5.58 9.29 0.35
CA THR A 66 6.58 9.99 -0.47
C THR A 66 6.47 11.49 -0.24
N ASN A 67 7.51 12.08 0.29
CA ASN A 67 7.62 13.51 0.49
C ASN A 67 7.85 14.21 -0.86
N LEU A 68 6.98 15.14 -1.22
CA LEU A 68 7.04 15.81 -2.51
C LEU A 68 8.25 16.76 -2.63
N ASN A 69 8.67 17.36 -1.53
CA ASN A 69 9.81 18.29 -1.52
C ASN A 69 11.14 17.59 -1.78
N THR A 70 11.26 16.34 -1.33
CA THR A 70 12.50 15.56 -1.43
C THR A 70 12.48 14.51 -2.54
N GLY A 71 11.27 14.04 -2.95
CA GLY A 71 11.07 12.90 -3.83
C GLY A 71 11.45 11.56 -3.20
N LYS A 72 11.72 11.53 -1.89
CA LYS A 72 12.12 10.34 -1.14
C LYS A 72 10.99 9.81 -0.27
N ALA A 73 11.13 8.57 0.18
CA ALA A 73 10.24 7.97 1.16
C ALA A 73 10.54 8.50 2.56
N ASP A 74 9.46 8.77 3.32
CA ASP A 74 9.48 8.92 4.77
C ASP A 74 8.65 7.78 5.38
N TYR A 75 9.02 7.34 6.58
CA TYR A 75 8.36 6.24 7.32
C TYR A 75 7.68 6.83 8.54
N LEU A 76 6.36 7.02 8.43
CA LEU A 76 5.57 7.65 9.48
C LEU A 76 4.92 6.60 10.38
N ALA A 77 5.03 6.80 11.68
CA ALA A 77 4.31 5.98 12.64
C ALA A 77 2.80 6.10 12.42
N VAL A 78 2.10 4.96 12.36
CA VAL A 78 0.64 4.95 12.26
C VAL A 78 0.04 5.20 13.65
N PRO A 79 -0.71 6.30 13.84
CA PRO A 79 -1.30 6.60 15.14
C PRO A 79 -2.30 5.51 15.56
N ARG A 80 -2.20 5.07 16.81
CA ARG A 80 -2.92 3.89 17.32
C ARG A 80 -4.44 4.07 17.39
N ARG A 81 -4.90 5.31 17.56
CA ARG A 81 -6.32 5.66 17.74
C ARG A 81 -6.80 6.71 16.73
N ASP A 82 -6.09 6.85 15.59
CA ASP A 82 -6.49 7.75 14.50
C ASP A 82 -7.68 7.17 13.73
N LYS A 83 -8.87 7.70 14.02
CA LYS A 83 -10.11 7.33 13.35
C LYS A 83 -10.25 7.95 11.95
N GLU A 84 -9.42 8.93 11.62
CA GLU A 84 -9.38 9.56 10.30
C GLU A 84 -8.40 8.87 9.36
N SER A 85 -7.41 8.16 9.93
CA SER A 85 -6.41 7.39 9.19
C SER A 85 -5.61 8.23 8.20
N VAL A 86 -5.24 9.47 8.58
CA VAL A 86 -4.59 10.43 7.68
C VAL A 86 -3.28 9.90 7.11
N VAL A 87 -2.43 9.29 7.95
CA VAL A 87 -1.16 8.68 7.51
C VAL A 87 -1.41 7.53 6.52
N LEU A 88 -2.42 6.70 6.75
CA LEU A 88 -2.78 5.61 5.84
C LEU A 88 -3.36 6.13 4.52
N GLN A 89 -4.15 7.21 4.58
CA GLN A 89 -4.64 7.90 3.38
C GLN A 89 -3.48 8.42 2.53
N ALA A 90 -2.52 9.10 3.15
CA ALA A 90 -1.32 9.61 2.47
C ALA A 90 -0.49 8.47 1.84
N SER A 91 -0.32 7.36 2.58
CA SER A 91 0.44 6.18 2.12
C SER A 91 -0.12 5.52 0.86
N CYS A 92 -1.42 5.63 0.61
CA CYS A 92 -2.06 5.09 -0.59
C CYS A 92 -2.56 6.17 -1.57
N ALA A 93 -2.16 7.43 -1.36
CA ALA A 93 -2.58 8.57 -2.16
C ALA A 93 -1.91 8.59 -3.53
N MET A 94 -2.50 7.88 -4.49
CA MET A 94 -1.99 7.82 -5.87
C MET A 94 -2.02 9.20 -6.54
N PRO A 95 -0.93 9.62 -7.19
CA PRO A 95 -0.89 10.85 -7.96
C PRO A 95 -2.04 10.97 -8.94
N LEU A 96 -2.57 12.18 -9.13
CA LEU A 96 -3.69 12.53 -9.98
C LEU A 96 -5.06 12.02 -9.52
N LEU A 97 -5.12 11.02 -8.65
CA LEU A 97 -6.37 10.42 -8.17
C LEU A 97 -6.72 10.83 -6.74
N PHE A 98 -5.75 11.31 -5.98
CA PHE A 98 -5.90 11.74 -4.60
C PHE A 98 -5.38 13.17 -4.41
N PRO A 99 -5.84 13.89 -3.38
CA PRO A 99 -5.22 15.14 -2.97
C PRO A 99 -3.81 14.89 -2.42
N ILE A 100 -3.00 15.95 -2.37
CA ILE A 100 -1.77 15.97 -1.59
C ILE A 100 -2.17 16.04 -0.11
N TYR A 101 -1.58 15.21 0.72
CA TYR A 101 -1.76 15.23 2.17
C TYR A 101 -0.65 16.05 2.81
N GLU A 102 -1.03 16.95 3.70
CA GLU A 102 -0.08 17.71 4.50
C GLU A 102 -0.05 17.11 5.92
N ILE A 103 1.13 16.68 6.34
CA ILE A 103 1.37 16.09 7.66
C ILE A 103 2.61 16.79 8.21
N ASP A 104 2.49 17.42 9.37
CA ASP A 104 3.57 18.18 10.03
C ASP A 104 4.25 19.20 9.09
N GLY A 105 3.46 19.91 8.28
CA GLY A 105 3.92 20.91 7.33
C GLY A 105 4.66 20.35 6.11
N GLN A 106 4.62 19.02 5.88
CA GLN A 106 5.24 18.39 4.71
C GLN A 106 4.17 17.80 3.78
N PRO A 107 4.32 17.96 2.44
CA PRO A 107 3.40 17.43 1.46
C PRO A 107 3.74 15.98 1.11
N TYR A 108 2.73 15.10 1.16
CA TYR A 108 2.90 13.65 0.92
C TYR A 108 1.93 13.09 -0.10
N LEU A 109 2.40 12.05 -0.79
CA LEU A 109 1.62 11.13 -1.63
C LEU A 109 2.08 9.68 -1.40
N ASP A 110 1.51 8.73 -2.20
CA ASP A 110 1.72 7.27 -2.15
C ASP A 110 3.18 6.89 -1.92
N GLY A 111 3.44 6.18 -0.84
CA GLY A 111 4.76 5.72 -0.44
C GLY A 111 5.43 4.81 -1.48
N GLY A 112 4.65 4.10 -2.28
CA GLY A 112 5.17 3.26 -3.36
C GLY A 112 5.81 4.03 -4.52
N ILE A 113 6.06 5.33 -4.38
CA ILE A 113 6.85 6.15 -5.31
C ILE A 113 8.29 6.20 -4.82
N GLY A 114 8.49 6.58 -3.56
CA GLY A 114 9.80 6.67 -2.93
C GLY A 114 10.38 5.32 -2.54
N ASP A 115 9.57 4.47 -1.88
CA ASP A 115 9.93 3.10 -1.52
C ASP A 115 8.70 2.19 -1.62
N SER A 116 8.64 1.39 -2.68
CA SER A 116 7.49 0.51 -2.93
C SER A 116 7.49 -0.76 -2.10
N ILE A 117 8.64 -1.20 -1.59
CA ILE A 117 8.81 -2.43 -0.81
C ILE A 117 9.88 -2.15 0.25
N PRO A 118 9.52 -1.72 1.45
CA PRO A 118 10.45 -1.18 2.46
C PRO A 118 11.25 -2.28 3.19
N TRP A 119 11.81 -3.23 2.44
CA TRP A 119 12.52 -4.37 3.00
C TRP A 119 13.84 -3.98 3.69
N ARG A 120 14.52 -2.92 3.19
CA ARG A 120 15.74 -2.41 3.84
C ARG A 120 15.41 -1.80 5.20
N ARG A 121 14.30 -1.04 5.27
CA ARG A 121 13.79 -0.51 6.55
C ARG A 121 13.51 -1.64 7.55
N GLY A 122 12.97 -2.76 7.07
CA GLY A 122 12.80 -3.95 7.91
C GLY A 122 14.12 -4.49 8.44
N LEU A 123 15.15 -4.63 7.58
CA LEU A 123 16.47 -5.12 7.98
C LEU A 123 17.24 -4.16 8.92
N GLU A 124 16.94 -2.86 8.85
CA GLU A 124 17.51 -1.86 9.79
C GLU A 124 16.93 -2.00 11.21
N LYS A 125 15.69 -2.50 11.33
CA LYS A 125 14.95 -2.50 12.61
C LYS A 125 14.77 -3.88 13.23
N CYS A 126 14.91 -4.95 12.46
CA CYS A 126 14.53 -6.30 12.89
C CYS A 126 15.59 -7.34 12.50
N ASP A 127 15.81 -8.32 13.35
CA ASP A 127 16.71 -9.46 13.12
C ASP A 127 16.16 -10.42 12.03
N ARG A 128 14.85 -10.49 11.88
CA ARG A 128 14.14 -11.33 10.92
C ARG A 128 13.13 -10.51 10.12
N VAL A 129 13.16 -10.62 8.82
CA VAL A 129 12.29 -9.85 7.92
C VAL A 129 11.52 -10.77 6.99
N ILE A 130 10.19 -10.69 7.03
CA ILE A 130 9.30 -11.35 6.08
C ILE A 130 8.71 -10.28 5.17
N VAL A 131 8.95 -10.40 3.88
CA VAL A 131 8.40 -9.49 2.86
C VAL A 131 7.21 -10.15 2.18
N VAL A 132 6.02 -9.57 2.34
CA VAL A 132 4.80 -10.04 1.68
C VAL A 132 4.53 -9.18 0.45
N LEU A 133 4.63 -9.78 -0.73
CA LEU A 133 4.41 -9.09 -2.00
C LEU A 133 2.96 -9.21 -2.47
N THR A 134 2.45 -8.14 -3.06
CA THR A 134 1.14 -8.13 -3.73
C THR A 134 1.22 -8.47 -5.21
N ARG A 135 2.42 -8.72 -5.74
CA ARG A 135 2.68 -9.04 -7.14
C ARG A 135 3.51 -10.33 -7.26
N PRO A 136 3.28 -11.15 -8.28
CA PRO A 136 4.06 -12.37 -8.52
C PRO A 136 5.55 -12.10 -8.67
N ARG A 137 6.39 -13.11 -8.43
CA ARG A 137 7.85 -12.99 -8.56
C ARG A 137 8.31 -12.53 -9.96
N SER A 138 7.56 -12.87 -11.00
CA SER A 138 7.85 -12.48 -12.39
C SER A 138 7.47 -11.05 -12.74
N TYR A 139 6.74 -10.35 -11.87
CA TYR A 139 6.27 -9.00 -12.16
C TYR A 139 7.42 -8.02 -12.41
N ARG A 140 7.27 -7.19 -13.45
CA ARG A 140 8.13 -6.05 -13.75
C ARG A 140 7.27 -4.81 -13.90
N ARG A 141 7.67 -3.73 -13.23
CA ARG A 141 6.99 -2.43 -13.34
C ARG A 141 7.33 -1.79 -14.67
N ARG A 142 6.32 -1.28 -15.35
CA ARG A 142 6.47 -0.50 -16.59
C ARG A 142 6.56 0.99 -16.26
N PRO A 143 7.19 1.81 -17.13
CA PRO A 143 7.22 3.25 -17.00
C PRO A 143 5.80 3.85 -16.90
N GLU A 144 5.70 4.99 -16.20
CA GLU A 144 4.44 5.69 -16.01
C GLU A 144 3.97 6.32 -17.32
N ARG A 145 2.73 6.03 -17.71
CA ARG A 145 2.16 6.52 -18.98
C ARG A 145 1.72 7.98 -18.91
N MET A 146 1.38 8.47 -17.73
CA MET A 146 0.81 9.80 -17.54
C MET A 146 1.83 10.88 -17.18
N MET A 147 3.12 10.67 -17.50
CA MET A 147 4.20 11.58 -17.10
C MET A 147 4.01 13.03 -17.55
N LYS A 148 3.40 13.27 -18.75
CA LYS A 148 3.11 14.64 -19.20
C LYS A 148 2.16 15.36 -18.24
N LEU A 149 1.13 14.67 -17.76
CA LEU A 149 0.15 15.21 -16.81
C LEU A 149 0.78 15.37 -15.41
N ILE A 150 1.60 14.43 -14.98
CA ILE A 150 2.32 14.47 -13.70
C ILE A 150 3.26 15.68 -13.68
N ARG A 151 4.08 15.91 -14.71
CA ARG A 151 4.94 17.09 -14.81
C ARG A 151 4.14 18.40 -14.72
N LYS A 152 3.00 18.48 -15.39
CA LYS A 152 2.13 19.68 -15.34
C LYS A 152 1.53 19.88 -13.96
N ARG A 153 1.00 18.82 -13.33
CA ARG A 153 0.26 18.89 -12.06
C ARG A 153 1.19 19.15 -10.86
N TYR A 154 2.41 18.59 -10.91
CA TYR A 154 3.38 18.64 -9.81
C TYR A 154 4.64 19.43 -10.17
N ARG A 155 4.49 20.44 -11.05
CA ARG A 155 5.60 21.30 -11.52
C ARG A 155 6.37 21.98 -10.37
N ASP A 156 5.69 22.26 -9.27
CA ASP A 156 6.25 22.89 -8.08
C ASP A 156 7.05 21.92 -7.20
N TYR A 157 7.04 20.62 -7.56
CA TYR A 157 7.75 19.54 -6.86
C TYR A 157 8.68 18.76 -7.82
N PRO A 158 9.76 19.39 -8.31
CA PRO A 158 10.61 18.79 -9.36
C PRO A 158 11.29 17.48 -8.92
N LYS A 159 11.62 17.33 -7.64
CA LYS A 159 12.21 16.09 -7.11
C LYS A 159 11.22 14.94 -7.10
N PHE A 160 9.96 15.23 -6.78
CA PHE A 160 8.88 14.25 -6.88
C PHE A 160 8.64 13.82 -8.34
N VAL A 161 8.64 14.77 -9.28
CA VAL A 161 8.52 14.46 -10.71
C VAL A 161 9.66 13.56 -11.17
N ALA A 162 10.90 13.83 -10.79
CA ALA A 162 12.05 12.98 -11.08
C ALA A 162 11.91 11.57 -10.47
N ALA A 163 11.43 11.45 -9.23
CA ALA A 163 11.14 10.17 -8.61
C ALA A 163 10.10 9.36 -9.42
N MET A 164 9.04 10.02 -9.90
CA MET A 164 8.03 9.39 -10.76
C MET A 164 8.58 8.91 -12.10
N GLU A 165 9.49 9.66 -12.71
CA GLU A 165 10.14 9.30 -13.98
C GLU A 165 10.97 8.02 -13.84
N HIS A 166 11.76 7.91 -12.79
CA HIS A 166 12.63 6.79 -12.52
C HIS A 166 11.97 5.64 -11.73
N ARG A 167 10.71 5.80 -11.33
CA ARG A 167 10.00 4.86 -10.47
C ARG A 167 10.08 3.40 -10.96
N ALA A 168 9.92 3.17 -12.24
CA ALA A 168 9.91 1.81 -12.78
C ALA A 168 11.31 1.16 -12.71
N GLU A 169 12.35 1.89 -13.03
CA GLU A 169 13.72 1.44 -12.97
C GLU A 169 14.13 1.15 -11.52
N VAL A 170 13.92 2.11 -10.63
CA VAL A 170 14.23 1.98 -9.20
C VAL A 170 13.50 0.79 -8.60
N TYR A 171 12.19 0.65 -8.83
CA TYR A 171 11.40 -0.49 -8.36
C TYR A 171 11.96 -1.84 -8.83
N ASN A 172 12.29 -1.97 -10.11
CA ASN A 172 12.76 -3.23 -10.67
C ASN A 172 14.16 -3.60 -10.17
N ARG A 173 15.04 -2.61 -10.03
CA ARG A 173 16.38 -2.77 -9.45
C ARG A 173 16.31 -3.16 -7.98
N ASP A 174 15.49 -2.45 -7.19
CA ASP A 174 15.31 -2.71 -5.77
C ASP A 174 14.72 -4.09 -5.52
N ARG A 175 13.74 -4.48 -6.31
CA ARG A 175 13.14 -5.82 -6.26
C ARG A 175 14.16 -6.93 -6.59
N ALA A 176 15.05 -6.71 -7.55
CA ALA A 176 16.12 -7.66 -7.85
C ALA A 176 17.09 -7.80 -6.68
N ALA A 177 17.46 -6.69 -6.04
CA ALA A 177 18.29 -6.68 -4.84
C ALA A 177 17.63 -7.40 -3.65
N MET A 178 16.31 -7.22 -3.46
CA MET A 178 15.53 -7.94 -2.44
C MET A 178 15.58 -9.46 -2.66
N PHE A 179 15.38 -9.94 -3.89
CA PHE A 179 15.49 -11.37 -4.19
C PHE A 179 16.91 -11.91 -4.06
N GLN A 180 17.93 -11.07 -4.24
CA GLN A 180 19.31 -11.45 -3.92
C GLN A 180 19.48 -11.60 -2.40
N ALA A 181 18.97 -10.66 -1.60
CA ALA A 181 19.00 -10.74 -0.14
C ALA A 181 18.25 -11.99 0.39
N GLU A 182 17.15 -12.38 -0.27
CA GLU A 182 16.44 -13.63 0.03
C GLU A 182 17.33 -14.86 -0.22
N ARG A 183 18.02 -14.94 -1.37
CA ARG A 183 18.97 -16.04 -1.65
C ARG A 183 20.13 -16.11 -0.67
N GLU A 184 20.50 -14.99 -0.11
CA GLU A 184 21.54 -14.87 0.94
C GLU A 184 21.01 -15.18 2.35
N GLY A 185 19.71 -15.56 2.49
CA GLY A 185 19.10 -15.90 3.77
C GLY A 185 18.79 -14.70 4.67
N LYS A 186 18.94 -13.44 4.18
CA LYS A 186 18.73 -12.23 4.98
C LYS A 186 17.27 -11.92 5.25
N LEU A 187 16.36 -12.40 4.39
CA LEU A 187 14.91 -12.19 4.51
C LEU A 187 14.16 -13.33 3.84
N LEU A 188 12.88 -13.47 4.16
CA LEU A 188 11.96 -14.41 3.53
C LEU A 188 10.93 -13.63 2.68
N VAL A 189 10.73 -14.05 1.42
CA VAL A 189 9.74 -13.41 0.52
C VAL A 189 8.56 -14.32 0.27
N ILE A 190 7.37 -13.84 0.62
CA ILE A 190 6.09 -14.48 0.28
C ILE A 190 5.48 -13.69 -0.87
N ALA A 191 5.17 -14.36 -1.97
CA ALA A 191 4.60 -13.74 -3.16
C ALA A 191 3.46 -14.59 -3.72
N PRO A 192 2.36 -13.99 -4.21
CA PRO A 192 1.30 -14.73 -4.87
C PRO A 192 1.80 -15.35 -6.17
N ARG A 193 1.20 -16.47 -6.57
CA ARG A 193 1.49 -17.12 -7.87
C ARG A 193 0.95 -16.27 -9.03
N SER A 194 -0.23 -15.65 -8.82
CA SER A 194 -0.91 -14.81 -9.79
C SER A 194 -1.71 -13.70 -9.08
N THR A 195 -2.03 -12.63 -9.80
CA THR A 195 -3.04 -11.64 -9.37
C THR A 195 -4.42 -11.91 -9.93
N LEU A 196 -4.64 -13.02 -10.63
CA LEU A 196 -5.90 -13.41 -11.29
C LEU A 196 -6.47 -12.29 -12.19
N GLY A 197 -5.63 -11.40 -12.69
CA GLY A 197 -6.06 -10.25 -13.49
C GLY A 197 -6.87 -9.19 -12.72
N VAL A 198 -6.84 -9.22 -11.38
CA VAL A 198 -7.54 -8.24 -10.54
C VAL A 198 -6.89 -6.85 -10.72
N ALA A 199 -7.70 -5.88 -11.10
CA ALA A 199 -7.32 -4.49 -11.23
C ALA A 199 -7.46 -3.72 -9.91
N ARG A 200 -6.87 -2.50 -9.82
CA ARG A 200 -7.03 -1.63 -8.64
C ARG A 200 -8.46 -1.17 -8.39
N THR A 201 -9.26 -1.10 -9.45
CA THR A 201 -10.67 -0.71 -9.41
C THR A 201 -11.60 -1.89 -9.67
N GLU A 202 -11.17 -3.11 -9.30
CA GLU A 202 -11.97 -4.32 -9.44
C GLU A 202 -13.25 -4.23 -8.60
N ARG A 203 -14.37 -4.58 -9.20
CA ARG A 203 -15.69 -4.61 -8.54
C ARG A 203 -16.31 -6.01 -8.52
N ASN A 204 -15.73 -6.95 -9.25
CA ASN A 204 -16.20 -8.32 -9.26
C ASN A 204 -15.81 -9.00 -7.94
N THR A 205 -16.81 -9.20 -7.09
CA THR A 205 -16.62 -9.75 -5.74
C THR A 205 -16.12 -11.19 -5.75
N GLU A 206 -16.48 -11.97 -6.77
CA GLU A 206 -15.99 -13.35 -6.91
C GLU A 206 -14.49 -13.38 -7.21
N LYS A 207 -14.02 -12.55 -8.14
CA LYS A 207 -12.57 -12.39 -8.38
C LYS A 207 -11.82 -11.96 -7.13
N LEU A 208 -12.40 -11.05 -6.34
CA LEU A 208 -11.78 -10.58 -5.10
C LEU A 208 -11.71 -11.69 -4.04
N ARG A 209 -12.75 -12.52 -3.94
CA ARG A 209 -12.75 -13.72 -3.07
C ARG A 209 -11.69 -14.74 -3.49
N LEU A 210 -11.60 -15.03 -4.79
CA LEU A 210 -10.59 -15.95 -5.33
C LEU A 210 -9.17 -15.44 -5.06
N LEU A 211 -8.92 -14.13 -5.26
CA LEU A 211 -7.62 -13.54 -4.96
C LEU A 211 -7.28 -13.59 -3.48
N TRP A 212 -8.25 -13.35 -2.61
CA TRP A 212 -8.08 -13.47 -1.17
C TRP A 212 -7.76 -14.91 -0.77
N ALA A 213 -8.49 -15.89 -1.32
CA ALA A 213 -8.27 -17.32 -1.06
C ALA A 213 -6.87 -17.76 -1.53
N GLU A 214 -6.42 -17.30 -2.70
CA GLU A 214 -5.06 -17.54 -3.20
C GLU A 214 -3.99 -17.01 -2.24
N GLY A 215 -4.16 -15.77 -1.74
CA GLY A 215 -3.23 -15.19 -0.76
C GLY A 215 -3.23 -15.95 0.56
N TYR A 216 -4.40 -16.33 1.06
CA TYR A 216 -4.55 -17.12 2.27
C TYR A 216 -3.88 -18.50 2.13
N GLN A 217 -4.17 -19.21 1.04
CA GLN A 217 -3.59 -20.53 0.77
C GLN A 217 -2.06 -20.45 0.61
N THR A 218 -1.57 -19.42 -0.10
CA THR A 218 -0.12 -19.18 -0.22
C THR A 218 0.57 -19.06 1.13
N ALA A 219 -0.05 -18.37 2.10
CA ALA A 219 0.50 -18.23 3.44
C ALA A 219 0.43 -19.55 4.23
N VAL A 220 -0.69 -20.29 4.11
CA VAL A 220 -0.86 -21.61 4.76
C VAL A 220 0.18 -22.61 4.26
N ASP A 221 0.36 -22.72 2.94
CA ASP A 221 1.31 -23.64 2.30
C ASP A 221 2.76 -23.38 2.73
N ARG A 222 3.06 -22.16 3.14
CA ARG A 222 4.41 -21.74 3.57
C ARG A 222 4.56 -21.55 5.08
N MET A 223 3.56 -21.97 5.87
CA MET A 223 3.56 -21.71 7.31
C MET A 223 4.72 -22.41 8.06
N GLU A 224 5.11 -23.60 7.63
CA GLU A 224 6.24 -24.32 8.20
C GLU A 224 7.56 -23.56 7.94
N GLU A 225 7.81 -23.20 6.68
CA GLU A 225 8.97 -22.39 6.30
C GLU A 225 9.05 -21.04 7.05
N ILE A 226 7.89 -20.39 7.24
CA ILE A 226 7.81 -19.14 8.01
C ILE A 226 8.22 -19.38 9.47
N ARG A 227 7.72 -20.44 10.08
CA ARG A 227 8.05 -20.80 11.47
C ARG A 227 9.52 -21.13 11.63
N ASP A 228 10.08 -21.88 10.71
CA ASP A 228 11.50 -22.27 10.75
C ASP A 228 12.40 -21.05 10.55
N TYR A 229 12.07 -20.16 9.60
CA TYR A 229 12.79 -18.91 9.41
C TYR A 229 12.77 -18.00 10.66
N LEU A 230 11.67 -17.98 11.40
CA LEU A 230 11.55 -17.17 12.63
C LEU A 230 12.26 -17.78 13.84
N ARG A 231 12.55 -19.08 13.84
CA ARG A 231 13.25 -19.80 14.94
C ARG A 231 14.77 -19.76 14.80
N GLY A 232 15.27 -19.86 13.57
CA GLY A 232 16.69 -19.97 13.24
C GLY A 232 17.38 -18.68 12.98
#